data_e9856318266560652c833d1e84a6e738
#
_entry.id   e9856318266560652c833d1e84a6e738
#
_cell.length_a   1.000
_cell.length_b   1.000
_cell.length_c   1.000
_cell.angle_alpha   90.00
_cell.angle_beta   90.00
_cell.angle_gamma   90.00
#
_symmetry.space_group_name_H-M   'P 1'
#
loop_
_entity.id
_entity.type
_entity.pdbx_description
1 polymer ?
#
loop_
_entity_poly.entity_id
_entity_poly.type
_entity_poly.pdbx_seq_one_letter_code
_entity_poly.pdbx_strand_id
1 'polypeptide(L)'
;IYLHDTSNRNVFSRSNRSVSHGCIRVEKPYDLAVFMLADKNETMMKKIDYSMTVKYGRHRTEDDDVNSPINRRMMLRSLKVEPQVPVFITYYTLYPDTNGTLIGYDDIYGYDPVIYQRIQKYM
;
A
#
# COMPACT_ATOMS: atom_id res chain seq x y z
N ILE A 1 -10.78 0.14 -7.11
CA ILE A 1 -9.47 0.60 -6.59
C ILE A 1 -8.85 -0.55 -5.82
N TYR A 2 -7.60 -0.82 -6.09
CA TYR A 2 -6.83 -1.87 -5.40
C TYR A 2 -5.64 -1.25 -4.68
N LEU A 3 -5.30 -1.84 -3.53
CA LEU A 3 -4.00 -1.63 -2.90
C LEU A 3 -3.07 -2.75 -3.39
N HIS A 4 -1.94 -2.42 -3.98
CA HIS A 4 -1.03 -3.42 -4.54
C HIS A 4 0.43 -2.97 -4.50
N ASP A 5 1.29 -3.94 -4.60
CA ASP A 5 2.71 -3.72 -4.74
C ASP A 5 3.10 -3.14 -6.10
N THR A 6 4.31 -2.63 -6.23
CA THR A 6 4.86 -2.14 -7.50
C THR A 6 6.31 -2.56 -7.69
N SER A 7 6.69 -2.90 -8.92
CA SER A 7 8.09 -3.09 -9.31
C SER A 7 8.87 -1.78 -9.39
N ASN A 8 8.18 -0.68 -9.68
CA ASN A 8 8.79 0.64 -9.73
C ASN A 8 8.86 1.27 -8.33
N ARG A 9 9.88 0.92 -7.56
CA ARG A 9 10.08 1.42 -6.19
C ARG A 9 10.42 2.91 -6.12
N ASN A 10 11.00 3.47 -7.18
CA ASN A 10 11.42 4.88 -7.23
C ASN A 10 10.23 5.86 -7.13
N VAL A 11 8.99 5.38 -7.32
CA VAL A 11 7.81 6.25 -7.16
C VAL A 11 7.61 6.75 -5.72
N PHE A 12 8.10 6.00 -4.73
CA PHE A 12 7.95 6.35 -3.33
C PHE A 12 8.91 7.46 -2.85
N SER A 13 9.99 7.71 -3.59
CA SER A 13 10.93 8.80 -3.32
C SER A 13 10.55 10.12 -3.99
N ARG A 14 9.50 10.12 -4.83
CA ARG A 14 9.07 11.32 -5.55
C ARG A 14 8.10 12.16 -4.70
N SER A 15 8.17 13.47 -4.80
CA SER A 15 7.17 14.39 -4.26
C SER A 15 5.84 14.27 -5.02
N ASN A 16 5.88 14.27 -6.35
CA ASN A 16 4.70 13.97 -7.16
C ASN A 16 4.50 12.45 -7.31
N ARG A 17 3.46 11.93 -6.68
CA ARG A 17 3.12 10.50 -6.64
C ARG A 17 1.88 10.13 -7.47
N SER A 18 1.43 11.00 -8.36
CA SER A 18 0.32 10.74 -9.29
C SER A 18 0.75 9.80 -10.42
N VAL A 19 0.97 8.53 -10.10
CA VAL A 19 1.59 7.54 -10.99
C VAL A 19 0.66 6.41 -11.38
N SER A 20 -0.63 6.50 -11.07
CA SER A 20 -1.64 5.50 -11.44
C SER A 20 -2.96 6.15 -11.82
N HIS A 21 -3.84 5.39 -12.49
CA HIS A 21 -5.19 5.83 -12.87
C HIS A 21 -6.23 5.59 -11.76
N GLY A 22 -5.79 5.26 -10.52
CA GLY A 22 -6.70 5.09 -9.38
C GLY A 22 -6.30 4.02 -8.37
N CYS A 23 -5.44 3.06 -8.73
CA CYS A 23 -4.94 2.07 -7.77
C CYS A 23 -3.87 2.68 -6.85
N ILE A 24 -3.84 2.22 -5.60
CA ILE A 24 -2.89 2.70 -4.59
C ILE A 24 -1.72 1.73 -4.51
N ARG A 25 -0.50 2.25 -4.68
CA ARG A 25 0.72 1.46 -4.54
C ARG A 25 1.16 1.43 -3.09
N VAL A 26 1.48 0.23 -2.62
CA VAL A 26 1.92 -0.01 -1.25
C VAL A 26 3.43 -0.12 -1.22
N GLU A 27 4.08 0.70 -0.42
CA GLU A 27 5.55 0.71 -0.29
C GLU A 27 6.06 -0.53 0.45
N LYS A 28 5.36 -0.94 1.51
CA LYS A 28 5.71 -2.08 2.36
C LYS A 28 4.57 -3.10 2.39
N PRO A 29 4.33 -3.83 1.29
CA PRO A 29 3.17 -4.72 1.19
C PRO A 29 3.24 -5.92 2.14
N TYR A 30 4.44 -6.44 2.43
CA TYR A 30 4.63 -7.49 3.43
C TYR A 30 4.23 -7.01 4.83
N ASP A 31 4.74 -5.84 5.25
CA ASP A 31 4.44 -5.27 6.56
C ASP A 31 2.94 -5.02 6.72
N LEU A 32 2.29 -4.51 5.65
CA LEU A 32 0.85 -4.32 5.64
C LEU A 32 0.09 -5.65 5.77
N ALA A 33 0.51 -6.69 5.05
CA ALA A 33 -0.11 -8.01 5.14
C ALA A 33 0.02 -8.60 6.55
N VAL A 34 1.20 -8.51 7.15
CA VAL A 34 1.45 -8.98 8.53
C VAL A 34 0.67 -8.14 9.56
N PHE A 35 0.56 -6.83 9.35
CA PHE A 35 -0.24 -5.95 10.20
C PHE A 35 -1.72 -6.37 10.23
N MET A 36 -2.26 -6.78 9.09
CA MET A 36 -3.66 -7.21 8.95
C MET A 36 -3.94 -8.62 9.48
N LEU A 37 -2.92 -9.40 9.87
CA LEU A 37 -3.13 -10.70 10.49
C LEU A 37 -3.67 -10.55 11.91
N ALA A 38 -4.79 -11.22 12.21
CA ALA A 38 -5.32 -11.31 13.57
C ALA A 38 -4.38 -12.07 14.49
N ASP A 39 -3.82 -13.16 13.99
CA ASP A 39 -2.81 -13.98 14.66
C ASP A 39 -1.48 -13.87 13.91
N LYS A 40 -0.48 -13.29 14.56
CA LYS A 40 0.90 -13.19 14.04
C LYS A 40 1.63 -14.54 14.14
N ASN A 41 1.02 -15.57 13.58
CA ASN A 41 1.58 -16.91 13.54
C ASN A 41 2.81 -16.94 12.63
N GLU A 42 3.95 -17.35 13.16
CA GLU A 42 5.23 -17.40 12.46
C GLU A 42 5.16 -18.23 11.17
N THR A 43 4.42 -19.35 11.19
CA THR A 43 4.22 -20.18 10.00
C THR A 43 3.48 -19.44 8.91
N MET A 44 2.46 -18.65 9.26
CA MET A 44 1.71 -17.86 8.29
C MET A 44 2.55 -16.71 7.73
N MET A 45 3.31 -16.04 8.58
CA MET A 45 4.24 -14.98 8.16
C MET A 45 5.28 -15.52 7.16
N LYS A 46 5.87 -16.69 7.43
CA LYS A 46 6.78 -17.38 6.50
C LYS A 46 6.11 -17.73 5.17
N LYS A 47 4.84 -18.16 5.19
CA LYS A 47 4.09 -18.44 3.95
C LYS A 47 3.81 -17.18 3.13
N ILE A 48 3.49 -16.06 3.78
CA ILE A 48 3.29 -14.76 3.12
C ILE A 48 4.59 -14.32 2.45
N ASP A 49 5.69 -14.31 3.21
CA ASP A 49 7.01 -13.95 2.73
C ASP A 49 7.43 -14.80 1.54
N TYR A 50 7.37 -16.12 1.69
CA TYR A 50 7.67 -17.07 0.61
C TYR A 50 6.82 -16.82 -0.65
N SER A 51 5.52 -16.59 -0.48
CA SER A 51 4.61 -16.36 -1.61
C SER A 51 4.92 -15.05 -2.33
N MET A 52 5.32 -14.01 -1.62
CA MET A 52 5.71 -12.73 -2.17
C MET A 52 7.08 -12.81 -2.87
N THR A 53 8.02 -13.52 -2.29
CA THR A 53 9.37 -13.72 -2.83
C THR A 53 9.33 -14.52 -4.13
N VAL A 54 8.71 -15.70 -4.11
CA VAL A 54 8.68 -16.62 -5.27
C VAL A 54 7.90 -16.03 -6.43
N LYS A 55 6.75 -15.43 -6.17
CA LYS A 55 5.88 -14.91 -7.23
C LYS A 55 6.40 -13.61 -7.87
N TYR A 56 7.10 -12.76 -7.11
CA TYR A 56 7.48 -11.43 -7.57
C TYR A 56 9.00 -11.20 -7.58
N GLY A 57 9.81 -12.21 -7.26
CA GLY A 57 11.28 -12.13 -7.26
C GLY A 57 11.84 -11.12 -6.25
N ARG A 58 11.10 -10.83 -5.18
CA ARG A 58 11.50 -9.86 -4.16
C ARG A 58 12.03 -10.57 -2.93
N HIS A 59 12.98 -9.95 -2.25
CA HIS A 59 13.61 -10.45 -1.03
C HIS A 59 14.30 -11.83 -1.19
N ARG A 60 14.90 -12.10 -2.34
CA ARG A 60 15.87 -13.19 -2.42
C ARG A 60 17.07 -12.79 -1.58
N THR A 61 17.31 -13.54 -0.53
CA THR A 61 18.59 -13.52 0.16
C THR A 61 19.63 -14.23 -0.71
N GLU A 62 20.91 -13.94 -0.54
CA GLU A 62 21.99 -14.61 -1.30
C GLU A 62 21.99 -16.14 -1.10
N ASP A 63 21.33 -16.63 -0.04
CA ASP A 63 21.17 -18.05 0.29
C ASP A 63 19.99 -18.74 -0.43
N ASP A 64 19.14 -18.00 -1.14
CA ASP A 64 18.01 -18.58 -1.86
C ASP A 64 18.48 -19.19 -3.20
N ASP A 65 18.56 -20.52 -3.25
CA ASP A 65 18.84 -21.25 -4.50
C ASP A 65 17.77 -20.95 -5.56
N VAL A 66 18.19 -20.23 -6.60
CA VAL A 66 17.33 -19.85 -7.75
C VAL A 66 16.68 -21.04 -8.43
N ASN A 67 17.31 -22.23 -8.32
CA ASN A 67 16.89 -23.49 -8.93
C ASN A 67 16.09 -24.38 -7.97
N SER A 68 15.87 -23.94 -6.73
CA SER A 68 15.11 -24.72 -5.76
C SER A 68 13.66 -24.92 -6.25
N PRO A 69 13.13 -26.14 -6.22
CA PRO A 69 11.76 -26.39 -6.68
C PRO A 69 10.76 -25.65 -5.80
N ILE A 70 9.78 -25.00 -6.45
CA ILE A 70 8.73 -24.24 -5.77
C ILE A 70 7.98 -25.14 -4.79
N ASN A 71 8.05 -24.83 -3.51
CA ASN A 71 7.31 -25.50 -2.47
C ASN A 71 5.83 -25.05 -2.47
N ARG A 72 4.99 -25.77 -3.17
CA ARG A 72 3.55 -25.45 -3.30
C ARG A 72 2.79 -25.42 -1.98
N ARG A 73 3.28 -26.10 -0.93
CA ARG A 73 2.66 -26.09 0.41
C ARG A 73 2.88 -24.76 1.13
N MET A 74 3.93 -24.06 0.76
CA MET A 74 4.24 -22.71 1.29
C MET A 74 3.53 -21.60 0.51
N MET A 75 3.03 -21.89 -0.71
CA MET A 75 2.40 -20.89 -1.56
C MET A 75 0.97 -20.57 -1.11
N LEU A 76 0.71 -19.28 -0.86
CA LEU A 76 -0.62 -18.74 -0.66
C LEU A 76 -1.15 -18.12 -1.97
N ARG A 77 -2.38 -18.46 -2.35
CA ARG A 77 -3.08 -17.78 -3.46
C ARG A 77 -3.81 -16.53 -2.96
N SER A 78 -4.39 -16.63 -1.79
CA SER A 78 -5.11 -15.57 -1.09
C SER A 78 -5.12 -15.85 0.39
N LEU A 79 -5.31 -14.81 1.18
CA LEU A 79 -5.52 -14.90 2.61
C LEU A 79 -6.69 -13.98 2.98
N LYS A 80 -7.63 -14.53 3.73
CA LYS A 80 -8.76 -13.75 4.26
C LYS A 80 -8.30 -12.95 5.45
N VAL A 81 -8.63 -11.66 5.47
CA VAL A 81 -8.38 -10.77 6.60
C VAL A 81 -9.59 -10.82 7.52
N GLU A 82 -9.39 -11.25 8.77
CA GLU A 82 -10.43 -11.29 9.80
C GLU A 82 -9.84 -10.82 11.15
N PRO A 83 -10.51 -9.87 11.83
CA PRO A 83 -11.65 -9.10 11.36
C PRO A 83 -11.33 -8.21 10.15
N GLN A 84 -12.33 -7.87 9.35
CA GLN A 84 -12.14 -6.96 8.23
C GLN A 84 -11.69 -5.59 8.74
N VAL A 85 -10.69 -5.02 8.06
CA VAL A 85 -10.17 -3.67 8.35
C VAL A 85 -10.83 -2.69 7.40
N PRO A 86 -11.60 -1.70 7.89
CA PRO A 86 -12.17 -0.66 7.04
C PRO A 86 -11.07 0.22 6.45
N VAL A 87 -11.17 0.52 5.16
CA VAL A 87 -10.23 1.38 4.46
C VAL A 87 -10.97 2.60 3.93
N PHE A 88 -10.53 3.80 4.32
CA PHE A 88 -11.04 5.08 3.84
C PHE A 88 -10.01 5.71 2.92
N ILE A 89 -10.43 6.05 1.71
CA ILE A 89 -9.60 6.77 0.74
C ILE A 89 -10.13 8.18 0.66
N THR A 90 -9.32 9.13 1.08
CA THR A 90 -9.67 10.55 1.14
C THR A 90 -8.68 11.37 0.32
N TYR A 91 -9.12 12.56 -0.11
CA TYR A 91 -8.28 13.53 -0.77
C TYR A 91 -8.35 14.86 0.00
N TYR A 92 -7.22 15.27 0.53
CA TYR A 92 -7.08 16.51 1.26
C TYR A 92 -5.87 17.28 0.73
N THR A 93 -6.06 18.55 0.45
CA THR A 93 -4.98 19.49 0.10
C THR A 93 -4.47 20.27 1.32
N LEU A 94 -5.17 20.15 2.44
CA LEU A 94 -4.77 20.69 3.74
C LEU A 94 -4.96 19.60 4.80
N TYR A 95 -3.87 19.21 5.46
CA TYR A 95 -3.92 18.15 6.46
C TYR A 95 -2.91 18.41 7.59
N PRO A 96 -3.25 18.15 8.86
CA PRO A 96 -2.31 18.32 9.96
C PRO A 96 -1.19 17.27 9.94
N ASP A 97 0.03 17.67 10.23
CA ASP A 97 1.13 16.77 10.51
C ASP A 97 0.98 16.10 11.89
N THR A 98 1.97 15.30 12.28
CA THR A 98 1.99 14.59 13.56
C THR A 98 2.00 15.52 14.78
N ASN A 99 2.38 16.80 14.60
CA ASN A 99 2.40 17.83 15.64
C ASN A 99 1.13 18.71 15.64
N GLY A 100 0.20 18.45 14.72
CA GLY A 100 -1.02 19.23 14.56
C GLY A 100 -0.85 20.50 13.71
N THR A 101 0.32 20.72 13.11
CA THR A 101 0.56 21.85 12.21
C THR A 101 -0.08 21.56 10.86
N LEU A 102 -0.91 22.49 10.37
CA LEU A 102 -1.54 22.37 9.06
C LEU A 102 -0.51 22.53 7.94
N ILE A 103 -0.40 21.51 7.09
CA ILE A 103 0.46 21.50 5.91
C ILE A 103 -0.41 21.52 4.67
N GLY A 104 -0.09 22.43 3.74
CA GLY A 104 -0.70 22.50 2.41
C GLY A 104 -0.01 21.54 1.44
N TYR A 105 -0.81 20.88 0.62
CA TYR A 105 -0.37 20.00 -0.47
C TYR A 105 -0.93 20.50 -1.80
N ASP A 106 -0.23 20.18 -2.89
CA ASP A 106 -0.68 20.56 -4.23
C ASP A 106 -2.03 19.92 -4.56
N ASP A 107 -2.96 20.73 -5.10
CA ASP A 107 -4.24 20.26 -5.61
C ASP A 107 -4.07 19.60 -7.00
N ILE A 108 -3.61 18.36 -7.00
CA ILE A 108 -3.26 17.61 -8.21
C ILE A 108 -4.47 17.36 -9.13
N TYR A 109 -5.66 17.27 -8.55
CA TYR A 109 -6.91 17.01 -9.29
C TYR A 109 -7.71 18.28 -9.61
N GLY A 110 -7.28 19.44 -9.13
CA GLY A 110 -7.98 20.71 -9.33
C GLY A 110 -9.36 20.77 -8.67
N TYR A 111 -9.52 20.10 -7.52
CA TYR A 111 -10.80 20.06 -6.81
C TYR A 111 -11.06 21.27 -5.95
N ASP A 112 -10.02 21.91 -5.42
CA ASP A 112 -10.16 23.05 -4.50
C ASP A 112 -10.95 24.22 -5.11
N PRO A 113 -10.69 24.68 -6.35
CA PRO A 113 -11.49 25.73 -6.97
C PRO A 113 -12.96 25.31 -7.15
N VAL A 114 -13.22 24.07 -7.48
CA VAL A 114 -14.59 23.55 -7.68
C VAL A 114 -15.34 23.49 -6.35
N ILE A 115 -14.67 23.03 -5.30
CA ILE A 115 -15.23 22.98 -3.95
C ILE A 115 -15.51 24.41 -3.47
N TYR A 116 -14.53 25.32 -3.60
CA TYR A 116 -14.66 26.70 -3.19
C TYR A 116 -15.87 27.39 -3.85
N GLN A 117 -16.03 27.28 -5.16
CA GLN A 117 -17.19 27.82 -5.88
C GLN A 117 -18.53 27.28 -5.33
N ARG A 118 -18.57 26.01 -4.94
CA ARG A 118 -19.80 25.39 -4.42
C ARG A 118 -20.16 25.85 -3.02
N ILE A 119 -19.17 26.08 -2.16
CA ILE A 119 -19.39 26.49 -0.77
C ILE A 119 -19.54 28.00 -0.60
N GLN A 120 -19.06 28.80 -1.56
CA GLN A 120 -19.05 30.26 -1.51
C GLN A 120 -20.45 30.86 -1.23
N LYS A 121 -21.51 30.21 -1.71
CA LYS A 121 -22.89 30.63 -1.46
C LYS A 121 -23.38 30.45 -0.02
N TYR A 122 -22.60 29.72 0.80
CA TYR A 122 -22.92 29.48 2.21
C TYR A 122 -22.00 30.24 3.16
N MET A 123 -21.01 30.93 2.64
CA MET A 123 -20.08 31.80 3.38
C MET A 123 -20.57 33.23 3.39
#